data_313a3a5a4e8861895c4dac8672b5b3b0
#
_entry.id   313a3a5a4e8861895c4dac8672b5b3b0
#
_cell.length_a   1.000
_cell.length_b   1.000
_cell.length_c   1.000
_cell.angle_alpha   90.00
_cell.angle_beta   90.00
_cell.angle_gamma   90.00
#
_symmetry.space_group_name_H-M   'P 1'
#
loop_
_entity.id
_entity.type
_entity.pdbx_description
1 polymer ?
#
loop_
_entity_poly.entity_id
_entity_poly.type
_entity_poly.pdbx_seq_one_letter_code
_entity_poly.pdbx_strand_id
1 'polypeptide(L)'
;MRRVRIIGPGRAGSSLAAALGRCGWFVEPLLGRHDDPSSAAEGVDLLVVATPDRVVAEVAASVGTNTDTVVAHLSGALGLEALAPHVRRAACHPLVSLADADRGADQLCGGAWFAVAGDPLVEEVVEALGGRSFTIDDADRPTYHAAAVLASNHLVALLGQVERVAGPLGIPLDAFLDLAEGSLANVRALGPADALTGPAARGDEATIDRHLSALPADERAAYEVLADLARRLAGRHRP
;
A
#
# COMPACT_ATOMS: atom_id res chain seq x y z
N MET A 1 15.40 -17.63 -17.70
CA MET A 1 14.59 -17.61 -16.47
C MET A 1 15.22 -16.58 -15.56
N ARG A 2 14.51 -15.54 -15.18
CA ARG A 2 14.99 -14.46 -14.28
C ARG A 2 15.20 -15.00 -12.87
N ARG A 3 16.23 -14.49 -12.20
CA ARG A 3 16.57 -14.86 -10.81
C ARG A 3 16.41 -13.66 -9.90
N VAL A 4 15.76 -13.85 -8.77
CA VAL A 4 15.56 -12.82 -7.75
C VAL A 4 16.03 -13.31 -6.39
N ARG A 5 16.68 -12.42 -5.64
CA ARG A 5 16.94 -12.58 -4.21
C ARG A 5 16.24 -11.46 -3.46
N ILE A 6 15.73 -11.76 -2.27
CA ILE A 6 14.99 -10.79 -1.46
C ILE A 6 15.60 -10.76 -0.06
N ILE A 7 15.95 -9.56 0.40
CA ILE A 7 16.38 -9.30 1.79
C ILE A 7 15.18 -8.75 2.55
N GLY A 8 14.77 -9.45 3.59
CA GLY A 8 13.62 -9.11 4.44
C GLY A 8 12.44 -10.08 4.25
N PRO A 9 12.39 -11.19 5.05
CA PRO A 9 11.32 -12.20 4.98
C PRO A 9 10.05 -11.74 5.71
N GLY A 10 9.77 -10.43 5.69
CA GLY A 10 8.54 -9.83 6.20
C GLY A 10 7.36 -10.04 5.24
N ARG A 11 6.19 -9.47 5.58
CA ARG A 11 4.97 -9.60 4.78
C ARG A 11 5.19 -9.26 3.29
N ALA A 12 5.80 -8.11 3.00
CA ALA A 12 6.03 -7.68 1.62
C ALA A 12 7.03 -8.58 0.88
N GLY A 13 8.19 -8.90 1.49
CA GLY A 13 9.20 -9.74 0.85
C GLY A 13 8.71 -11.16 0.63
N SER A 14 8.03 -11.76 1.61
CA SER A 14 7.48 -13.12 1.46
C SER A 14 6.35 -13.19 0.44
N SER A 15 5.46 -12.18 0.39
CA SER A 15 4.41 -12.10 -0.63
C SER A 15 5.00 -11.98 -2.04
N LEU A 16 6.00 -11.11 -2.22
CA LEU A 16 6.65 -10.95 -3.52
C LEU A 16 7.41 -12.21 -3.95
N ALA A 17 8.10 -12.87 -3.02
CA ALA A 17 8.77 -14.14 -3.27
C ALA A 17 7.79 -15.21 -3.77
N ALA A 18 6.67 -15.39 -3.06
CA ALA A 18 5.64 -16.32 -3.43
C ALA A 18 5.01 -15.99 -4.79
N ALA A 19 4.69 -14.72 -5.04
CA ALA A 19 4.12 -14.26 -6.29
C ALA A 19 5.05 -14.49 -7.49
N LEU A 20 6.33 -14.08 -7.39
CA LEU A 20 7.31 -14.26 -8.46
C LEU A 20 7.61 -15.73 -8.74
N GLY A 21 7.68 -16.56 -7.69
CA GLY A 21 7.84 -18.01 -7.86
C GLY A 21 6.69 -18.64 -8.66
N ARG A 22 5.44 -18.22 -8.42
CA ARG A 22 4.26 -18.64 -9.20
C ARG A 22 4.31 -18.19 -10.66
N CYS A 23 4.97 -17.06 -10.91
CA CYS A 23 5.11 -16.47 -12.25
C CYS A 23 6.40 -16.91 -13.00
N GLY A 24 7.08 -17.94 -12.52
CA GLY A 24 8.20 -18.56 -13.23
C GLY A 24 9.55 -17.90 -13.02
N TRP A 25 9.70 -16.99 -12.05
CA TRP A 25 11.01 -16.52 -11.60
C TRP A 25 11.66 -17.54 -10.69
N PHE A 26 12.97 -17.65 -10.78
CA PHE A 26 13.73 -18.41 -9.80
C PHE A 26 13.99 -17.54 -8.56
N VAL A 27 13.34 -17.90 -7.46
CA VAL A 27 13.47 -17.18 -6.19
C VAL A 27 14.52 -17.86 -5.34
N GLU A 28 15.61 -17.13 -5.06
CA GLU A 28 16.65 -17.59 -4.13
C GLU A 28 16.11 -17.60 -2.68
N PRO A 29 16.71 -18.36 -1.78
CA PRO A 29 16.36 -18.30 -0.37
C PRO A 29 16.37 -16.84 0.14
N LEU A 30 15.32 -16.46 0.88
CA LEU A 30 15.20 -15.13 1.44
C LEU A 30 16.26 -14.91 2.52
N LEU A 31 16.87 -13.73 2.49
CA LEU A 31 17.83 -13.33 3.53
C LEU A 31 17.11 -12.60 4.66
N GLY A 32 17.31 -13.06 5.88
CA GLY A 32 16.77 -12.48 7.10
C GLY A 32 17.77 -11.57 7.82
N ARG A 33 17.42 -11.17 9.03
CA ARG A 33 18.19 -10.20 9.83
C ARG A 33 19.60 -10.66 10.21
N HIS A 34 19.82 -11.96 10.26
CA HIS A 34 21.09 -12.55 10.74
C HIS A 34 21.95 -13.13 9.63
N ASP A 35 21.48 -13.02 8.39
CA ASP A 35 22.22 -13.49 7.22
C ASP A 35 23.18 -12.39 6.73
N ASP A 36 24.31 -12.80 6.16
CA ASP A 36 25.25 -11.87 5.55
C ASP A 36 24.77 -11.43 4.16
N PRO A 37 24.44 -10.14 3.95
CA PRO A 37 23.97 -9.65 2.67
C PRO A 37 25.09 -9.29 1.68
N SER A 38 26.37 -9.39 2.06
CA SER A 38 27.50 -8.87 1.28
C SER A 38 27.55 -9.39 -0.14
N SER A 39 27.20 -10.66 -0.38
CA SER A 39 27.14 -11.30 -1.69
C SER A 39 25.72 -11.38 -2.28
N ALA A 40 24.75 -10.69 -1.69
CA ALA A 40 23.34 -10.85 -2.09
C ALA A 40 23.03 -10.45 -3.53
N ALA A 41 23.82 -9.57 -4.12
CA ALA A 41 23.70 -9.15 -5.52
C ALA A 41 24.34 -10.13 -6.52
N GLU A 42 25.07 -11.15 -6.06
CA GLU A 42 25.78 -12.05 -6.96
C GLU A 42 24.85 -13.12 -7.55
N GLY A 43 24.94 -13.32 -8.86
CA GLY A 43 24.24 -14.39 -9.58
C GLY A 43 22.73 -14.23 -9.69
N VAL A 44 22.20 -13.02 -9.48
CA VAL A 44 20.78 -12.69 -9.64
C VAL A 44 20.58 -11.50 -10.58
N ASP A 45 19.45 -11.47 -11.29
CA ASP A 45 19.07 -10.32 -12.13
C ASP A 45 18.54 -9.17 -11.27
N LEU A 46 17.85 -9.51 -10.19
CA LEU A 46 17.18 -8.57 -9.29
C LEU A 46 17.48 -8.91 -7.83
N LEU A 47 17.90 -7.93 -7.07
CA LEU A 47 17.94 -7.96 -5.61
C LEU A 47 16.88 -6.99 -5.07
N VAL A 48 15.99 -7.50 -4.22
CA VAL A 48 14.96 -6.67 -3.60
C VAL A 48 15.24 -6.48 -2.11
N VAL A 49 15.36 -5.23 -1.69
CA VAL A 49 15.46 -4.84 -0.27
C VAL A 49 14.05 -4.57 0.24
N ALA A 50 13.45 -5.57 0.89
CA ALA A 50 12.09 -5.56 1.43
C ALA A 50 12.07 -5.39 2.96
N THR A 51 13.02 -4.64 3.48
CA THR A 51 13.14 -4.30 4.90
C THR A 51 12.32 -3.06 5.25
N PRO A 52 12.09 -2.76 6.55
CA PRO A 52 11.48 -1.49 6.95
C PRO A 52 12.26 -0.28 6.40
N ASP A 53 11.55 0.76 5.97
CA ASP A 53 12.10 1.94 5.28
C ASP A 53 13.33 2.55 5.99
N ARG A 54 13.30 2.62 7.31
CA ARG A 54 14.38 3.19 8.13
C ARG A 54 15.73 2.48 8.01
N VAL A 55 15.75 1.24 7.49
CA VAL A 55 17.00 0.45 7.35
C VAL A 55 17.32 0.08 5.91
N VAL A 56 16.51 0.48 4.93
CA VAL A 56 16.75 0.19 3.51
C VAL A 56 18.13 0.67 3.06
N ALA A 57 18.48 1.91 3.41
CA ALA A 57 19.78 2.48 3.01
C ALA A 57 20.98 1.75 3.66
N GLU A 58 20.86 1.39 4.93
CA GLU A 58 21.89 0.62 5.63
C GLU A 58 22.08 -0.76 5.01
N VAL A 59 20.97 -1.45 4.73
CA VAL A 59 21.00 -2.78 4.11
C VAL A 59 21.56 -2.69 2.69
N ALA A 60 21.13 -1.73 1.89
CA ALA A 60 21.67 -1.53 0.53
C ALA A 60 23.18 -1.26 0.55
N ALA A 61 23.66 -0.44 1.47
CA ALA A 61 25.09 -0.14 1.60
C ALA A 61 25.94 -1.34 2.07
N SER A 62 25.33 -2.33 2.74
CA SER A 62 26.03 -3.55 3.18
C SER A 62 26.15 -4.62 2.08
N VAL A 63 25.45 -4.46 0.96
CA VAL A 63 25.54 -5.34 -0.19
C VAL A 63 26.68 -4.92 -1.10
N GLY A 64 27.51 -5.88 -1.54
CA GLY A 64 28.56 -5.63 -2.51
C GLY A 64 28.00 -5.09 -3.83
N THR A 65 28.66 -4.05 -4.39
CA THR A 65 28.24 -3.45 -5.65
C THR A 65 28.43 -4.40 -6.82
N ASN A 66 27.42 -4.50 -7.67
CA ASN A 66 27.42 -5.29 -8.89
C ASN A 66 26.73 -4.50 -10.01
N THR A 67 27.33 -4.41 -11.18
CA THR A 67 26.78 -3.67 -12.32
C THR A 67 25.74 -4.47 -13.11
N ASP A 68 25.68 -5.78 -12.94
CA ASP A 68 24.78 -6.66 -13.68
C ASP A 68 23.43 -6.82 -12.98
N THR A 69 23.39 -6.59 -11.66
CA THR A 69 22.19 -6.76 -10.83
C THR A 69 21.46 -5.43 -10.64
N VAL A 70 20.15 -5.44 -10.83
CA VAL A 70 19.27 -4.35 -10.40
C VAL A 70 19.00 -4.49 -8.92
N VAL A 71 19.21 -3.43 -8.14
CA VAL A 71 18.85 -3.36 -6.73
C VAL A 71 17.60 -2.52 -6.59
N ALA A 72 16.55 -3.10 -6.02
CA ALA A 72 15.25 -2.45 -5.88
C ALA A 72 14.78 -2.43 -4.42
N HIS A 73 13.91 -1.47 -4.08
CA HIS A 73 13.14 -1.48 -2.84
C HIS A 73 11.63 -1.47 -3.09
N LEU A 74 10.85 -1.86 -2.06
CA LEU A 74 9.40 -1.89 -2.09
C LEU A 74 8.74 -0.71 -1.36
N SER A 75 9.52 0.28 -0.89
CA SER A 75 8.99 1.44 -0.19
C SER A 75 8.18 2.34 -1.12
N GLY A 76 7.02 2.80 -0.65
CA GLY A 76 6.24 3.84 -1.32
C GLY A 76 6.75 5.26 -1.07
N ALA A 77 7.54 5.47 -0.01
CA ALA A 77 7.98 6.78 0.45
C ALA A 77 9.42 7.13 0.07
N LEU A 78 10.30 6.13 -0.06
CA LEU A 78 11.72 6.35 -0.34
C LEU A 78 11.97 6.55 -1.84
N GLY A 79 12.92 7.44 -2.17
CA GLY A 79 13.48 7.60 -3.49
C GLY A 79 14.63 6.62 -3.78
N LEU A 80 15.14 6.65 -5.01
CA LEU A 80 16.21 5.77 -5.48
C LEU A 80 17.53 5.99 -4.76
N GLU A 81 17.75 7.15 -4.14
CA GLU A 81 18.96 7.46 -3.41
C GLU A 81 19.16 6.54 -2.19
N ALA A 82 18.08 6.01 -1.63
CA ALA A 82 18.15 5.02 -0.55
C ALA A 82 18.87 3.73 -0.93
N LEU A 83 19.12 3.51 -2.23
CA LEU A 83 19.82 2.33 -2.75
C LEU A 83 21.30 2.62 -3.14
N ALA A 84 21.83 3.80 -2.78
CA ALA A 84 23.24 4.06 -2.96
C ALA A 84 24.09 3.04 -2.15
N PRO A 85 25.26 2.57 -2.66
CA PRO A 85 25.99 3.04 -3.84
C PRO A 85 25.68 2.32 -5.17
N HIS A 86 24.63 1.49 -5.23
CA HIS A 86 24.34 0.71 -6.44
C HIS A 86 24.06 1.59 -7.65
N VAL A 87 24.49 1.16 -8.85
CA VAL A 87 24.33 1.93 -10.09
C VAL A 87 22.94 1.67 -10.72
N ARG A 88 22.54 0.39 -10.82
CA ARG A 88 21.25 -0.03 -11.35
C ARG A 88 20.24 -0.09 -10.21
N ARG A 89 19.52 1.00 -10.01
CA ARG A 89 18.57 1.18 -8.91
C ARG A 89 17.14 1.24 -9.41
N ALA A 90 16.20 0.65 -8.65
CA ALA A 90 14.79 0.72 -8.95
C ALA A 90 13.92 0.80 -7.69
N ALA A 91 12.72 1.29 -7.85
CA ALA A 91 11.66 1.22 -6.87
C ALA A 91 10.45 0.52 -7.50
N CYS A 92 9.83 -0.40 -6.76
CA CYS A 92 8.66 -1.14 -7.21
C CYS A 92 7.70 -1.31 -6.02
N HIS A 93 6.90 -0.26 -5.73
CA HIS A 93 5.97 -0.27 -4.62
C HIS A 93 4.61 -0.84 -5.05
N PRO A 94 4.22 -2.02 -4.54
CA PRO A 94 2.90 -2.58 -4.83
C PRO A 94 1.81 -1.83 -4.06
N LEU A 95 0.80 -1.33 -4.77
CA LEU A 95 -0.34 -0.62 -4.16
C LEU A 95 -1.41 -1.62 -3.70
N VAL A 96 -1.03 -2.47 -2.74
CA VAL A 96 -1.87 -3.52 -2.14
C VAL A 96 -1.64 -3.63 -0.64
N SER A 97 -2.61 -4.18 0.07
CA SER A 97 -2.50 -4.43 1.51
C SER A 97 -1.98 -5.84 1.78
N LEU A 98 -0.70 -5.95 2.12
CA LEU A 98 -0.02 -7.24 2.33
C LEU A 98 -0.19 -7.69 3.78
N ALA A 99 -1.19 -8.51 4.04
CA ALA A 99 -1.50 -9.03 5.38
C ALA A 99 -0.63 -10.25 5.74
N ASP A 100 -0.50 -11.20 4.82
CA ASP A 100 0.32 -12.41 4.92
C ASP A 100 0.89 -12.79 3.54
N ALA A 101 1.76 -13.81 3.48
CA ALA A 101 2.47 -14.18 2.25
C ALA A 101 1.54 -14.70 1.14
N ASP A 102 0.59 -15.56 1.48
CA ASP A 102 -0.26 -16.23 0.47
C ASP A 102 -1.31 -15.29 -0.09
N ARG A 103 -2.07 -14.59 0.78
CA ARG A 103 -3.03 -13.57 0.36
C ARG A 103 -2.34 -12.42 -0.36
N GLY A 104 -1.14 -12.02 0.12
CA GLY A 104 -0.34 -11.01 -0.54
C GLY A 104 0.08 -11.43 -1.95
N ALA A 105 0.48 -12.68 -2.14
CA ALA A 105 0.79 -13.20 -3.47
C ALA A 105 -0.43 -13.20 -4.40
N ASP A 106 -1.61 -13.60 -3.90
CA ASP A 106 -2.86 -13.55 -4.67
C ASP A 106 -3.19 -12.12 -5.09
N GLN A 107 -3.04 -11.14 -4.18
CA GLN A 107 -3.27 -9.74 -4.49
C GLN A 107 -2.27 -9.18 -5.51
N LEU A 108 -0.98 -9.54 -5.40
CA LEU A 108 0.07 -9.14 -6.33
C LEU A 108 -0.19 -9.67 -7.73
N CYS A 109 -0.67 -10.91 -7.86
CA CYS A 109 -1.00 -11.54 -9.15
C CYS A 109 -2.41 -11.20 -9.66
N GLY A 110 -3.21 -10.50 -8.88
CA GLY A 110 -4.60 -10.13 -9.19
C GLY A 110 -4.78 -8.86 -10.03
N GLY A 111 -3.78 -8.42 -10.77
CA GLY A 111 -3.84 -7.18 -11.55
C GLY A 111 -3.57 -5.92 -10.73
N ALA A 112 -2.73 -6.02 -9.71
CA ALA A 112 -2.34 -4.92 -8.83
C ALA A 112 -1.70 -3.75 -9.58
N TRP A 113 -1.80 -2.55 -8.99
CA TRP A 113 -1.04 -1.39 -9.43
C TRP A 113 0.30 -1.32 -8.71
N PHE A 114 1.32 -0.84 -9.42
CA PHE A 114 2.66 -0.63 -8.88
C PHE A 114 3.15 0.79 -9.21
N ALA A 115 3.66 1.48 -8.22
CA ALA A 115 4.45 2.70 -8.45
C ALA A 115 5.90 2.31 -8.70
N VAL A 116 6.41 2.61 -9.89
CA VAL A 116 7.74 2.22 -10.34
C VAL A 116 8.62 3.43 -10.60
N ALA A 117 9.93 3.26 -10.47
CA ALA A 117 10.95 4.20 -10.91
C ALA A 117 12.29 3.49 -11.12
N GLY A 118 13.17 4.09 -11.91
CA GLY A 118 14.56 3.65 -12.12
C GLY A 118 14.72 2.61 -13.21
N ASP A 119 15.47 1.54 -12.94
CA ASP A 119 15.82 0.53 -13.92
C ASP A 119 14.58 -0.20 -14.48
N PRO A 120 14.48 -0.36 -15.83
CA PRO A 120 13.28 -0.92 -16.47
C PRO A 120 13.01 -2.39 -16.13
N LEU A 121 13.91 -3.11 -15.48
CA LEU A 121 13.66 -4.49 -15.05
C LEU A 121 12.42 -4.58 -14.13
N VAL A 122 12.08 -3.53 -13.40
CA VAL A 122 10.87 -3.54 -12.55
C VAL A 122 9.57 -3.56 -13.35
N GLU A 123 9.58 -3.10 -14.60
CA GLU A 123 8.43 -3.25 -15.52
C GLU A 123 8.23 -4.74 -15.89
N GLU A 124 9.32 -5.50 -16.11
CA GLU A 124 9.23 -6.95 -16.33
C GLU A 124 8.69 -7.68 -15.10
N VAL A 125 9.01 -7.20 -13.88
CA VAL A 125 8.42 -7.72 -12.64
C VAL A 125 6.92 -7.49 -12.63
N VAL A 126 6.46 -6.28 -12.92
CA VAL A 126 5.04 -5.94 -12.95
C VAL A 126 4.29 -6.74 -14.01
N GLU A 127 4.87 -6.87 -15.21
CA GLU A 127 4.29 -7.66 -16.30
C GLU A 127 4.16 -9.15 -15.91
N ALA A 128 5.22 -9.72 -15.32
CA ALA A 128 5.20 -11.12 -14.87
C ALA A 128 4.08 -11.38 -13.84
N LEU A 129 3.80 -10.41 -12.97
CA LEU A 129 2.72 -10.47 -11.98
C LEU A 129 1.31 -10.17 -12.58
N GLY A 130 1.23 -9.87 -13.88
CA GLY A 130 -0.03 -9.45 -14.52
C GLY A 130 -0.55 -8.11 -13.98
N GLY A 131 0.34 -7.29 -13.43
CA GLY A 131 0.03 -5.99 -12.82
C GLY A 131 -0.03 -4.85 -13.82
N ARG A 132 -0.22 -3.65 -13.29
CA ARG A 132 -0.20 -2.37 -14.01
C ARG A 132 0.76 -1.43 -13.31
N SER A 133 1.49 -0.62 -14.03
CA SER A 133 2.43 0.33 -13.46
C SER A 133 2.05 1.78 -13.76
N PHE A 134 2.57 2.67 -12.95
CA PHE A 134 2.71 4.09 -13.21
C PHE A 134 4.03 4.57 -12.60
N THR A 135 4.63 5.56 -13.25
CA THR A 135 5.86 6.17 -12.75
C THR A 135 5.54 7.27 -11.76
N ILE A 136 6.37 7.37 -10.72
CA ILE A 136 6.31 8.45 -9.72
C ILE A 136 7.71 9.04 -9.51
N ASP A 137 7.82 10.35 -9.57
CA ASP A 137 9.07 11.04 -9.28
C ASP A 137 9.37 11.01 -7.78
N ASP A 138 10.66 10.98 -7.43
CA ASP A 138 11.09 10.88 -6.04
C ASP A 138 10.55 12.05 -5.18
N ALA A 139 10.41 13.25 -5.76
CA ALA A 139 9.84 14.41 -5.07
C ALA A 139 8.37 14.24 -4.68
N ASP A 140 7.61 13.43 -5.43
CA ASP A 140 6.18 13.22 -5.23
C ASP A 140 5.86 12.00 -4.34
N ARG A 141 6.86 11.15 -4.06
CA ARG A 141 6.69 9.94 -3.26
C ARG A 141 6.04 10.16 -1.89
N PRO A 142 6.39 11.19 -1.11
CA PRO A 142 5.71 11.42 0.18
C PRO A 142 4.21 11.68 0.02
N THR A 143 3.82 12.48 -0.97
CA THR A 143 2.40 12.77 -1.27
C THR A 143 1.67 11.52 -1.76
N TYR A 144 2.28 10.79 -2.68
CA TYR A 144 1.76 9.51 -3.17
C TYR A 144 1.55 8.50 -2.03
N HIS A 145 2.57 8.33 -1.18
CA HIS A 145 2.49 7.38 -0.09
C HIS A 145 1.43 7.79 0.96
N ALA A 146 1.29 9.09 1.22
CA ALA A 146 0.21 9.59 2.07
C ALA A 146 -1.18 9.23 1.50
N ALA A 147 -1.38 9.36 0.18
CA ALA A 147 -2.62 8.93 -0.47
C ALA A 147 -2.86 7.42 -0.33
N ALA A 148 -1.81 6.60 -0.49
CA ALA A 148 -1.89 5.15 -0.28
C ALA A 148 -2.26 4.79 1.17
N VAL A 149 -1.68 5.48 2.15
CA VAL A 149 -2.00 5.32 3.58
C VAL A 149 -3.46 5.71 3.87
N LEU A 150 -3.96 6.80 3.28
CA LEU A 150 -5.37 7.20 3.40
C LEU A 150 -6.30 6.10 2.86
N ALA A 151 -5.98 5.52 1.70
CA ALA A 151 -6.81 4.51 1.06
C ALA A 151 -6.74 3.12 1.72
N SER A 152 -5.75 2.85 2.56
CA SER A 152 -5.54 1.55 3.20
C SER A 152 -5.56 1.63 4.73
N ASN A 153 -4.50 2.12 5.34
CA ASN A 153 -4.33 2.11 6.79
C ASN A 153 -5.40 2.94 7.51
N HIS A 154 -5.75 4.12 6.98
CA HIS A 154 -6.79 4.96 7.57
C HIS A 154 -8.18 4.35 7.38
N LEU A 155 -8.43 3.66 6.26
CA LEU A 155 -9.67 2.90 6.09
C LEU A 155 -9.79 1.79 7.14
N VAL A 156 -8.72 1.03 7.41
CA VAL A 156 -8.72 0.01 8.47
C VAL A 156 -8.95 0.64 9.85
N ALA A 157 -8.33 1.78 10.13
CA ALA A 157 -8.54 2.51 11.40
C ALA A 157 -9.99 2.99 11.54
N LEU A 158 -10.60 3.47 10.45
CA LEU A 158 -12.01 3.86 10.41
C LEU A 158 -12.95 2.68 10.68
N LEU A 159 -12.67 1.51 10.08
CA LEU A 159 -13.45 0.30 10.35
C LEU A 159 -13.29 -0.18 11.80
N GLY A 160 -12.12 -0.01 12.41
CA GLY A 160 -11.92 -0.21 13.83
C GLY A 160 -12.73 0.76 14.70
N GLN A 161 -12.94 2.02 14.28
CA GLN A 161 -13.85 2.95 14.94
C GLN A 161 -15.30 2.47 14.82
N VAL A 162 -15.73 2.02 13.64
CA VAL A 162 -17.06 1.44 13.42
C VAL A 162 -17.31 0.28 14.38
N GLU A 163 -16.37 -0.63 14.53
CA GLU A 163 -16.45 -1.77 15.45
C GLU A 163 -16.66 -1.31 16.91
N ARG A 164 -15.87 -0.32 17.37
CA ARG A 164 -16.02 0.21 18.75
C ARG A 164 -17.36 0.89 18.99
N VAL A 165 -17.87 1.63 18.01
CA VAL A 165 -19.14 2.35 18.11
C VAL A 165 -20.35 1.40 18.03
N ALA A 166 -20.29 0.39 17.15
CA ALA A 166 -21.37 -0.54 16.91
C ALA A 166 -21.42 -1.73 17.89
N GLY A 167 -20.26 -2.11 18.44
CA GLY A 167 -20.14 -3.26 19.33
C GLY A 167 -21.08 -3.23 20.54
N PRO A 168 -21.22 -2.11 21.28
CA PRO A 168 -22.16 -1.99 22.39
C PRO A 168 -23.64 -2.16 21.99
N LEU A 169 -23.97 -1.99 20.70
CA LEU A 169 -25.30 -2.20 20.14
C LEU A 169 -25.56 -3.65 19.75
N GLY A 170 -24.55 -4.53 19.86
CA GLY A 170 -24.63 -5.93 19.44
C GLY A 170 -24.68 -6.14 17.92
N ILE A 171 -24.29 -5.14 17.14
CA ILE A 171 -24.27 -5.22 15.67
C ILE A 171 -22.92 -5.77 15.22
N PRO A 172 -22.86 -6.86 14.44
CA PRO A 172 -21.61 -7.44 13.98
C PRO A 172 -20.92 -6.53 12.96
N LEU A 173 -19.57 -6.51 12.97
CA LEU A 173 -18.78 -5.73 12.03
C LEU A 173 -19.07 -6.09 10.57
N ASP A 174 -19.37 -7.36 10.26
CA ASP A 174 -19.67 -7.84 8.90
C ASP A 174 -20.79 -7.03 8.23
N ALA A 175 -21.85 -6.62 8.98
CA ALA A 175 -22.92 -5.78 8.43
C ALA A 175 -22.40 -4.41 7.94
N PHE A 176 -21.35 -3.88 8.56
CA PHE A 176 -20.72 -2.63 8.14
C PHE A 176 -19.65 -2.83 7.08
N LEU A 177 -19.03 -4.01 6.99
CA LEU A 177 -18.13 -4.35 5.88
C LEU A 177 -18.90 -4.43 4.57
N ASP A 178 -20.09 -5.08 4.54
CA ASP A 178 -20.98 -5.11 3.37
C ASP A 178 -21.36 -3.68 2.93
N LEU A 179 -21.70 -2.80 3.90
CA LEU A 179 -21.99 -1.40 3.60
C LEU A 179 -20.78 -0.66 3.03
N ALA A 180 -19.59 -0.90 3.57
CA ALA A 180 -18.35 -0.28 3.08
C ALA A 180 -18.00 -0.76 1.66
N GLU A 181 -18.17 -2.06 1.37
CA GLU A 181 -17.98 -2.62 0.01
C GLU A 181 -18.95 -1.97 -1.00
N GLY A 182 -20.23 -1.81 -0.63
CA GLY A 182 -21.21 -1.10 -1.45
C GLY A 182 -20.81 0.36 -1.70
N SER A 183 -20.27 1.04 -0.68
CA SER A 183 -19.77 2.41 -0.83
C SER A 183 -18.56 2.49 -1.77
N LEU A 184 -17.61 1.56 -1.67
CA LEU A 184 -16.46 1.46 -2.58
C LEU A 184 -16.90 1.17 -4.02
N ALA A 185 -17.89 0.29 -4.21
CA ALA A 185 -18.47 0.01 -5.54
C ALA A 185 -19.10 1.27 -6.15
N ASN A 186 -19.85 2.05 -5.35
CA ASN A 186 -20.42 3.32 -5.81
C ASN A 186 -19.34 4.34 -6.18
N VAL A 187 -18.29 4.48 -5.37
CA VAL A 187 -17.15 5.37 -5.71
C VAL A 187 -16.48 4.96 -7.02
N ARG A 188 -16.34 3.66 -7.26
CA ARG A 188 -15.75 3.15 -8.52
C ARG A 188 -16.62 3.45 -9.74
N ALA A 189 -17.94 3.39 -9.58
CA ALA A 189 -18.89 3.60 -10.68
C ALA A 189 -19.16 5.09 -10.96
N LEU A 190 -19.23 5.93 -9.92
CA LEU A 190 -19.74 7.29 -9.99
C LEU A 190 -18.68 8.36 -9.67
N GLY A 191 -17.57 7.97 -9.07
CA GLY A 191 -16.62 8.89 -8.47
C GLY A 191 -17.04 9.34 -7.06
N PRO A 192 -16.11 9.92 -6.27
CA PRO A 192 -16.35 10.19 -4.85
C PRO A 192 -17.49 11.19 -4.58
N ALA A 193 -17.64 12.21 -5.42
CA ALA A 193 -18.63 13.27 -5.19
C ALA A 193 -20.06 12.77 -5.41
N ASP A 194 -20.31 12.05 -6.50
CA ASP A 194 -21.63 11.51 -6.83
C ASP A 194 -22.00 10.28 -5.99
N ALA A 195 -21.02 9.55 -5.48
CA ALA A 195 -21.24 8.44 -4.56
C ALA A 195 -21.59 8.89 -3.14
N LEU A 196 -21.30 10.17 -2.78
CA LEU A 196 -21.57 10.67 -1.44
C LEU A 196 -23.06 10.76 -1.15
N THR A 197 -23.50 10.09 -0.09
CA THR A 197 -24.87 10.12 0.43
C THR A 197 -24.88 10.55 1.90
N GLY A 198 -26.03 10.49 2.56
CA GLY A 198 -26.14 10.74 3.99
C GLY A 198 -26.36 12.22 4.37
N PRO A 199 -26.26 12.55 5.66
CA PRO A 199 -26.64 13.87 6.19
C PRO A 199 -25.74 15.00 5.64
N ALA A 200 -24.42 14.79 5.52
CA ALA A 200 -23.51 15.80 5.00
C ALA A 200 -23.81 16.18 3.54
N ALA A 201 -24.18 15.21 2.70
CA ALA A 201 -24.58 15.47 1.31
C ALA A 201 -25.84 16.31 1.19
N ARG A 202 -26.76 16.18 2.16
CA ARG A 202 -28.05 16.91 2.20
C ARG A 202 -27.99 18.19 3.03
N GLY A 203 -26.89 18.48 3.72
CA GLY A 203 -26.78 19.62 4.63
C GLY A 203 -27.61 19.45 5.91
N ASP A 204 -27.86 18.22 6.35
CA ASP A 204 -28.66 17.90 7.54
C ASP A 204 -27.79 17.96 8.82
N GLU A 205 -27.50 19.19 9.25
CA GLU A 205 -26.68 19.45 10.43
C GLU A 205 -27.32 18.92 11.72
N ALA A 206 -28.65 18.98 11.83
CA ALA A 206 -29.35 18.47 13.01
C ALA A 206 -29.13 16.95 13.21
N THR A 207 -28.97 16.20 12.13
CA THR A 207 -28.62 14.77 12.23
C THR A 207 -27.16 14.58 12.63
N ILE A 208 -26.24 15.40 12.11
CA ILE A 208 -24.83 15.35 12.50
C ILE A 208 -24.67 15.67 13.99
N ASP A 209 -25.35 16.68 14.50
CA ASP A 209 -25.32 17.05 15.92
C ASP A 209 -25.86 15.92 16.83
N ARG A 210 -26.94 15.23 16.40
CA ARG A 210 -27.44 14.04 17.12
C ARG A 210 -26.42 12.91 17.14
N HIS A 211 -25.70 12.68 16.04
CA HIS A 211 -24.65 11.66 16.00
C HIS A 211 -23.52 12.01 16.97
N LEU A 212 -23.02 13.25 16.94
CA LEU A 212 -21.98 13.72 17.85
C LEU A 212 -22.39 13.62 19.33
N SER A 213 -23.66 13.93 19.63
CA SER A 213 -24.17 13.81 20.99
C SER A 213 -24.27 12.36 21.48
N ALA A 214 -24.55 11.42 20.57
CA ALA A 214 -24.68 10.00 20.87
C ALA A 214 -23.34 9.25 20.94
N LEU A 215 -22.32 9.74 20.25
CA LEU A 215 -20.99 9.10 20.19
C LEU A 215 -20.25 9.23 21.53
N PRO A 216 -19.47 8.21 21.94
CA PRO A 216 -18.48 8.32 22.99
C PRO A 216 -17.54 9.50 22.75
N ALA A 217 -17.08 10.16 23.82
CA ALA A 217 -16.31 11.40 23.72
C ALA A 217 -15.00 11.25 22.92
N ASP A 218 -14.35 10.10 23.04
CA ASP A 218 -13.09 9.75 22.36
C ASP A 218 -13.28 9.43 20.87
N GLU A 219 -14.50 9.16 20.42
CA GLU A 219 -14.80 8.86 19.00
C GLU A 219 -15.31 10.09 18.23
N ARG A 220 -15.63 11.21 18.90
CA ARG A 220 -16.23 12.41 18.28
C ARG A 220 -15.29 13.12 17.32
N ALA A 221 -14.03 13.32 17.71
CA ALA A 221 -13.07 14.10 16.94
C ALA A 221 -12.85 13.53 15.53
N ALA A 222 -12.73 12.20 15.40
CA ALA A 222 -12.59 11.56 14.10
C ALA A 222 -13.86 11.69 13.26
N TYR A 223 -15.04 11.56 13.88
CA TYR A 223 -16.31 11.74 13.20
C TYR A 223 -16.46 13.18 12.66
N GLU A 224 -16.14 14.20 13.45
CA GLU A 224 -16.19 15.62 13.04
C GLU A 224 -15.32 15.91 11.83
N VAL A 225 -14.06 15.44 11.86
CA VAL A 225 -13.13 15.62 10.75
C VAL A 225 -13.67 14.98 9.46
N LEU A 226 -14.22 13.78 9.56
CA LEU A 226 -14.82 13.07 8.41
C LEU A 226 -16.11 13.75 7.93
N ALA A 227 -16.95 14.28 8.82
CA ALA A 227 -18.12 15.05 8.45
C ALA A 227 -17.73 16.33 7.70
N ASP A 228 -16.65 17.01 8.11
CA ASP A 228 -16.14 18.18 7.41
C ASP A 228 -15.57 17.84 6.02
N LEU A 229 -14.89 16.71 5.88
CA LEU A 229 -14.44 16.23 4.58
C LEU A 229 -15.63 15.92 3.66
N ALA A 230 -16.69 15.30 4.20
CA ALA A 230 -17.90 15.02 3.45
C ALA A 230 -18.64 16.31 3.02
N ARG A 231 -18.72 17.34 3.88
CA ARG A 231 -19.28 18.67 3.52
C ARG A 231 -18.48 19.33 2.40
N ARG A 232 -17.13 19.30 2.47
CA ARG A 232 -16.26 19.84 1.41
C ARG A 232 -16.47 19.11 0.09
N LEU A 233 -16.66 17.79 0.14
CA LEU A 233 -16.91 16.99 -1.04
C LEU A 233 -18.28 17.33 -1.65
N ALA A 234 -19.33 17.46 -0.84
CA ALA A 234 -20.66 17.88 -1.27
C ALA A 234 -20.68 19.29 -1.87
N GLY A 235 -19.90 20.24 -1.31
CA GLY A 235 -19.80 21.61 -1.79
C GLY A 235 -19.12 21.77 -3.15
N ARG A 236 -18.32 20.80 -3.59
CA ARG A 236 -17.69 20.80 -4.93
C ARG A 236 -18.67 20.50 -6.05
N HIS A 237 -19.87 20.06 -5.74
CA HIS A 237 -20.92 19.64 -6.69
C HIS A 237 -22.08 20.64 -6.79
N ARG A 238 -22.03 21.77 -6.07
CA ARG A 238 -23.02 22.83 -6.26
C ARG A 238 -22.52 23.73 -7.41
N PRO A 239 -23.26 23.79 -8.54
CA PRO A 239 -22.96 24.71 -9.63
C PRO A 239 -23.07 26.17 -9.21
#